data_480f0b59f738f5ad9fbd6e0912018299
#
_entry.id   480f0b59f738f5ad9fbd6e0912018299
#
_cell.length_a   1.000
_cell.length_b   1.000
_cell.length_c   1.000
_cell.angle_alpha   90.00
_cell.angle_beta   90.00
_cell.angle_gamma   90.00
#
_symmetry.space_group_name_H-M   'P 1'
#
loop_
_entity.id
_entity.type
_entity.pdbx_description
1 polymer ?
#
loop_
_entity_poly.entity_id
_entity_poly.type
_entity_poly.pdbx_seq_one_letter_code
_entity_poly.pdbx_strand_id
1 'polypeptide(L)'
;MRVNLRALAEAATHDPAKPLLEAAGDLSDYEVFHNLVLVATYIAPPKVFKGPDGKDVIFHEADNSLSENRFQGKIGLVLKAGPTAFMDDGATKFGGVAVRPGDWIVYRVTDGFEMFIRDRRKINEGLSCRLIEDVFVRGRVSDPSLIY
;
A
#
# COMPACT_ATOMS: atom_id res chain seq x y z
N MET A 1 -22.76 -24.18 8.51
CA MET A 1 -22.54 -22.75 8.19
C MET A 1 -22.64 -22.58 6.68
N ARG A 2 -23.59 -21.78 6.26
CA ARG A 2 -23.68 -21.48 4.84
C ARG A 2 -22.51 -20.58 4.44
N VAL A 3 -21.67 -21.06 3.53
CA VAL A 3 -20.68 -20.24 2.92
C VAL A 3 -21.41 -19.18 2.09
N ASN A 4 -21.24 -17.94 2.43
CA ASN A 4 -21.79 -16.86 1.64
C ASN A 4 -20.94 -16.72 0.37
N LEU A 5 -21.41 -17.39 -0.70
CA LEU A 5 -20.73 -17.37 -1.99
C LEU A 5 -20.60 -15.94 -2.55
N ARG A 6 -21.56 -15.08 -2.21
CA ARG A 6 -21.51 -13.68 -2.59
C ARG A 6 -20.36 -12.95 -1.87
N ALA A 7 -20.20 -13.18 -0.57
CA ALA A 7 -19.10 -12.61 0.18
C ALA A 7 -17.72 -13.14 -0.30
N LEU A 8 -17.66 -14.42 -0.70
CA LEU A 8 -16.44 -14.98 -1.30
C LEU A 8 -16.15 -14.38 -2.69
N ALA A 9 -17.18 -14.18 -3.50
CA ALA A 9 -17.04 -13.52 -4.80
C ALA A 9 -16.62 -12.05 -4.62
N GLU A 10 -17.22 -11.34 -3.67
CA GLU A 10 -16.84 -9.97 -3.32
C GLU A 10 -15.39 -9.90 -2.80
N ALA A 11 -14.98 -10.86 -1.97
CA ALA A 11 -13.60 -10.95 -1.49
C ALA A 11 -12.62 -11.26 -2.63
N ALA A 12 -13.01 -12.12 -3.58
CA ALA A 12 -12.18 -12.45 -4.75
C ALA A 12 -12.06 -11.29 -5.74
N THR A 13 -13.07 -10.42 -5.79
CA THR A 13 -13.07 -9.21 -6.64
C THR A 13 -12.65 -7.96 -5.88
N HIS A 14 -12.27 -8.10 -4.60
CA HIS A 14 -11.90 -6.99 -3.76
C HIS A 14 -10.68 -6.26 -4.29
N ASP A 15 -10.85 -4.98 -4.57
CA ASP A 15 -9.74 -4.11 -4.95
C ASP A 15 -8.90 -3.77 -3.72
N PRO A 16 -7.64 -4.22 -3.64
CA PRO A 16 -6.80 -3.93 -2.47
C PRO A 16 -6.48 -2.45 -2.29
N ALA A 17 -6.64 -1.63 -3.33
CA ALA A 17 -6.44 -0.19 -3.26
C ALA A 17 -7.58 0.51 -2.51
N LYS A 18 -8.79 0.00 -2.59
CA LYS A 18 -9.98 0.64 -2.05
C LYS A 18 -9.89 0.95 -0.56
N PRO A 19 -9.55 0.00 0.33
CA PRO A 19 -9.43 0.31 1.76
C PRO A 19 -8.34 1.32 2.06
N LEU A 20 -7.25 1.33 1.29
CA LEU A 20 -6.18 2.31 1.47
C LEU A 20 -6.61 3.71 1.04
N LEU A 21 -7.32 3.83 -0.07
CA LEU A 21 -7.85 5.11 -0.54
C LEU A 21 -8.91 5.67 0.40
N GLU A 22 -9.77 4.82 0.94
CA GLU A 22 -10.76 5.21 1.94
C GLU A 22 -10.10 5.68 3.24
N ALA A 23 -9.06 4.98 3.69
CA ALA A 23 -8.32 5.35 4.88
C ALA A 23 -7.51 6.64 4.70
N ALA A 24 -6.99 6.89 3.52
CA ALA A 24 -6.28 8.11 3.18
C ALA A 24 -7.21 9.33 3.19
N GLY A 25 -8.45 9.15 2.75
CA GLY A 25 -9.45 10.21 2.67
C GLY A 25 -9.03 11.33 1.73
N ASP A 26 -9.35 12.57 2.12
CA ASP A 26 -9.00 13.74 1.35
C ASP A 26 -7.55 14.16 1.61
N LEU A 27 -6.71 14.06 0.59
CA LEU A 27 -5.30 14.44 0.63
C LEU A 27 -5.02 15.85 0.07
N SER A 28 -6.06 16.66 -0.15
CA SER A 28 -5.90 18.00 -0.71
C SER A 28 -5.05 18.92 0.16
N ASP A 29 -5.06 18.71 1.49
CA ASP A 29 -4.24 19.47 2.43
C ASP A 29 -2.78 18.99 2.48
N TYR A 30 -2.46 17.90 1.81
CA TYR A 30 -1.12 17.32 1.83
C TYR A 30 -0.43 17.57 0.50
N GLU A 31 0.65 18.33 0.53
CA GLU A 31 1.42 18.66 -0.66
C GLU A 31 2.74 17.89 -0.66
N VAL A 32 3.05 17.23 -1.77
CA VAL A 32 4.31 16.52 -1.96
C VAL A 32 5.23 17.36 -2.83
N PHE A 33 6.46 17.54 -2.38
CA PHE A 33 7.44 18.39 -3.05
C PHE A 33 8.46 17.59 -3.86
N HIS A 34 9.09 18.27 -4.81
CA HIS A 34 10.23 17.78 -5.56
C HIS A 34 9.93 16.44 -6.25
N ASN A 35 10.86 15.51 -6.16
CA ASN A 35 10.79 14.18 -6.75
C ASN A 35 10.26 13.11 -5.79
N LEU A 36 9.61 13.55 -4.71
CA LEU A 36 9.09 12.63 -3.70
C LEU A 36 7.77 11.99 -4.13
N VAL A 37 7.54 10.79 -3.63
CA VAL A 37 6.33 10.01 -3.90
C VAL A 37 5.74 9.57 -2.56
N LEU A 38 4.47 9.88 -2.35
CA LEU A 38 3.72 9.45 -1.17
C LEU A 38 3.04 8.12 -1.47
N VAL A 39 3.31 7.14 -0.64
CA VAL A 39 2.88 5.76 -0.85
C VAL A 39 2.18 5.24 0.40
N ALA A 40 1.01 4.62 0.22
CA ALA A 40 0.35 3.88 1.28
C ALA A 40 0.90 2.46 1.34
N THR A 41 1.33 2.02 2.51
CA THR A 41 1.90 0.68 2.68
C THR A 41 0.82 -0.39 2.48
N TYR A 42 1.10 -1.36 1.61
CA TYR A 42 0.22 -2.50 1.42
C TYR A 42 0.24 -3.38 2.66
N ILE A 43 -0.95 -3.74 3.12
CA ILE A 43 -1.13 -4.69 4.20
C ILE A 43 -1.82 -5.92 3.61
N ALA A 44 -1.13 -7.06 3.67
CA ALA A 44 -1.69 -8.32 3.20
C ALA A 44 -2.93 -8.69 4.03
N PRO A 45 -4.00 -9.19 3.40
CA PRO A 45 -5.16 -9.65 4.15
C PRO A 45 -4.79 -10.84 5.04
N PRO A 46 -5.48 -11.03 6.17
CA PRO A 46 -5.22 -12.17 7.04
C PRO A 46 -5.47 -13.48 6.28
N LYS A 47 -4.59 -14.45 6.51
CA LYS A 47 -4.74 -15.80 5.93
C LYS A 47 -5.88 -16.52 6.63
N VAL A 48 -6.79 -17.07 5.83
CA VAL A 48 -7.90 -17.90 6.33
C VAL A 48 -7.55 -19.37 6.09
N PHE A 49 -7.51 -20.15 7.15
CA PHE A 49 -7.30 -21.59 7.08
C PHE A 49 -8.56 -22.33 7.55
N LYS A 50 -8.87 -23.45 6.91
CA LYS A 50 -9.90 -24.35 7.44
C LYS A 50 -9.31 -25.18 8.58
N GLY A 51 -9.91 -25.07 9.77
CA GLY A 51 -9.57 -25.89 10.90
C GLY A 51 -10.04 -27.36 10.70
N PRO A 52 -9.59 -28.29 11.58
CA PRO A 52 -9.95 -29.68 11.48
C PRO A 52 -11.45 -29.97 11.66
N ASP A 53 -12.20 -29.02 12.19
CA ASP A 53 -13.67 -29.09 12.33
C ASP A 53 -14.41 -28.51 11.10
N GLY A 54 -13.69 -28.09 10.04
CA GLY A 54 -14.24 -27.50 8.85
C GLY A 54 -14.64 -26.03 8.99
N LYS A 55 -14.40 -25.42 10.16
CA LYS A 55 -14.64 -23.99 10.38
C LYS A 55 -13.47 -23.16 9.91
N ASP A 56 -13.77 -22.00 9.36
CA ASP A 56 -12.74 -21.05 8.97
C ASP A 56 -12.02 -20.51 10.22
N VAL A 57 -10.71 -20.73 10.28
CA VAL A 57 -9.86 -20.15 11.30
C VAL A 57 -9.15 -18.95 10.69
N ILE A 58 -9.47 -17.77 11.18
CA ILE A 58 -8.75 -16.55 10.81
C ILE A 58 -7.46 -16.54 11.63
N PHE A 59 -6.34 -16.68 10.92
CA PHE A 59 -5.05 -16.58 11.55
C PHE A 59 -4.71 -15.09 11.72
N HIS A 60 -4.94 -14.57 12.92
CA HIS A 60 -4.40 -13.27 13.29
C HIS A 60 -2.92 -13.46 13.60
N GLU A 61 -2.06 -12.93 12.75
CA GLU A 61 -0.68 -12.78 13.11
C GLU A 61 -0.60 -11.98 14.42
N ALA A 62 0.27 -12.39 15.33
CA ALA A 62 0.53 -11.64 16.55
C ALA A 62 0.89 -10.19 16.19
N ASP A 63 0.56 -9.23 17.06
CA ASP A 63 0.81 -7.80 16.82
C ASP A 63 2.23 -7.51 16.37
N ASN A 64 3.21 -8.27 16.83
CA ASN A 64 4.61 -8.19 16.40
C ASN A 64 4.80 -8.55 14.92
N SER A 65 4.09 -9.57 14.43
CA SER A 65 4.16 -9.96 13.02
C SER A 65 3.53 -8.93 12.11
N LEU A 66 2.45 -8.28 12.55
CA LEU A 66 1.84 -7.17 11.81
C LEU A 66 2.80 -5.97 11.72
N SER A 67 3.52 -5.68 12.81
CA SER A 67 4.54 -4.63 12.82
C SER A 67 5.72 -4.99 11.92
N GLU A 68 6.16 -6.24 11.94
CA GLU A 68 7.21 -6.74 11.05
C GLU A 68 6.79 -6.71 9.58
N ASN A 69 5.55 -7.09 9.27
CA ASN A 69 5.02 -7.00 7.91
C ASN A 69 4.97 -5.57 7.39
N ARG A 70 4.61 -4.61 8.24
CA ARG A 70 4.72 -3.19 7.91
C ARG A 70 6.15 -2.75 7.71
N PHE A 71 7.06 -3.25 8.55
CA PHE A 71 8.49 -2.98 8.46
C PHE A 71 9.12 -3.60 7.22
N GLN A 72 8.64 -4.77 6.82
CA GLN A 72 9.08 -5.48 5.63
C GLN A 72 8.24 -5.18 4.41
N GLY A 73 7.31 -4.24 4.52
CA GLY A 73 6.47 -3.81 3.41
C GLY A 73 7.32 -3.34 2.24
N LYS A 74 7.25 -4.08 1.14
CA LYS A 74 8.03 -3.82 -0.08
C LYS A 74 7.16 -3.20 -1.16
N ILE A 75 5.87 -3.09 -0.90
CA ILE A 75 4.89 -2.64 -1.88
C ILE A 75 4.01 -1.58 -1.25
N GLY A 76 3.70 -0.58 -2.04
CA GLY A 76 2.76 0.45 -1.65
C GLY A 76 1.99 1.01 -2.82
N LEU A 77 0.85 1.58 -2.50
CA LEU A 77 -0.01 2.28 -3.43
C LEU A 77 0.41 3.74 -3.53
N VAL A 78 0.69 4.21 -4.71
CA VAL A 78 1.01 5.62 -4.92
C VAL A 78 -0.24 6.47 -4.69
N LEU A 79 -0.16 7.40 -3.75
CA LEU A 79 -1.23 8.33 -3.42
C LEU A 79 -1.02 9.69 -4.09
N LYS A 80 0.19 10.20 -4.05
CA LYS A 80 0.60 11.46 -4.65
C LYS A 80 2.04 11.40 -5.12
N ALA A 81 2.36 12.16 -6.14
CA ALA A 81 3.72 12.35 -6.61
C ALA A 81 4.04 13.85 -6.67
N GLY A 82 5.28 14.19 -6.36
CA GLY A 82 5.77 15.55 -6.45
C GLY A 82 5.89 16.03 -7.89
N PRO A 83 5.99 17.35 -8.12
CA PRO A 83 5.95 17.92 -9.46
C PRO A 83 7.10 17.49 -10.37
N THR A 84 8.24 17.09 -9.81
CA THR A 84 9.41 16.64 -10.59
C THR A 84 9.63 15.13 -10.52
N ALA A 85 8.71 14.39 -9.90
CA ALA A 85 8.81 12.94 -9.79
C ALA A 85 8.78 12.27 -11.17
N PHE A 86 9.72 11.36 -11.40
CA PHE A 86 9.90 10.61 -12.64
C PHE A 86 10.24 11.46 -13.88
N MET A 87 10.69 12.68 -13.66
CA MET A 87 11.21 13.52 -14.73
C MET A 87 12.69 13.26 -14.97
N ASP A 88 13.07 13.10 -16.23
CA ASP A 88 14.47 13.00 -16.59
C ASP A 88 15.19 14.31 -16.28
N ASP A 89 16.35 14.19 -15.66
CA ASP A 89 17.28 15.30 -15.45
C ASP A 89 18.66 14.96 -16.05
N GLY A 90 19.66 15.80 -15.82
CA GLY A 90 21.01 15.57 -16.34
C GLY A 90 21.72 14.33 -15.80
N ALA A 91 21.28 13.79 -14.65
CA ALA A 91 21.89 12.66 -13.96
C ALA A 91 21.01 11.41 -13.98
N THR A 92 19.70 11.55 -13.99
CA THR A 92 18.76 10.44 -13.86
C THR A 92 17.80 10.38 -15.03
N LYS A 93 17.65 9.18 -15.60
CA LYS A 93 16.72 8.92 -16.71
C LYS A 93 15.80 7.79 -16.34
N PHE A 94 14.51 8.00 -16.54
CA PHE A 94 13.47 7.02 -16.23
C PHE A 94 12.98 6.22 -17.46
N GLY A 95 13.54 6.49 -18.64
CA GLY A 95 13.21 5.75 -19.85
C GLY A 95 11.75 5.92 -20.30
N GLY A 96 11.13 7.05 -20.01
CA GLY A 96 9.73 7.28 -20.31
C GLY A 96 8.74 6.64 -19.31
N VAL A 97 9.23 5.95 -18.30
CA VAL A 97 8.37 5.38 -17.27
C VAL A 97 7.82 6.48 -16.38
N ALA A 98 6.51 6.58 -16.29
CA ALA A 98 5.81 7.45 -15.36
C ALA A 98 4.97 6.61 -14.41
N VAL A 99 5.11 6.85 -13.13
CA VAL A 99 4.29 6.23 -12.08
C VAL A 99 3.24 7.25 -11.65
N ARG A 100 2.01 6.81 -11.55
CA ARG A 100 0.86 7.68 -11.26
C ARG A 100 0.16 7.25 -9.98
N PRO A 101 -0.61 8.15 -9.35
CA PRO A 101 -1.52 7.75 -8.28
C PRO A 101 -2.40 6.56 -8.69
N GLY A 102 -2.49 5.56 -7.81
CA GLY A 102 -3.18 4.31 -8.08
C GLY A 102 -2.28 3.16 -8.53
N ASP A 103 -1.04 3.43 -8.87
CA ASP A 103 -0.07 2.39 -9.21
C ASP A 103 0.50 1.73 -7.94
N TRP A 104 0.72 0.43 -8.01
CA TRP A 104 1.42 -0.34 -6.99
C TRP A 104 2.90 -0.40 -7.32
N ILE A 105 3.74 0.09 -6.42
CA ILE A 105 5.17 0.15 -6.63
C ILE A 105 5.93 -0.70 -5.63
N VAL A 106 7.11 -1.14 -6.04
CA VAL A 106 8.02 -1.94 -5.24
C VAL A 106 9.19 -1.07 -4.81
N TYR A 107 9.54 -1.14 -3.54
CA TYR A 107 10.65 -0.40 -2.94
C TYR A 107 11.27 -1.22 -1.80
N ARG A 108 12.38 -0.74 -1.26
CA ARG A 108 13.00 -1.36 -0.08
C ARG A 108 12.39 -0.81 1.19
N VAL A 109 12.33 -1.64 2.23
CA VAL A 109 11.84 -1.22 3.55
C VAL A 109 12.64 -0.09 4.17
N THR A 110 13.89 0.08 3.74
CA THR A 110 14.79 1.13 4.22
C THR A 110 14.69 2.42 3.42
N ASP A 111 13.97 2.41 2.29
CA ASP A 111 13.85 3.58 1.44
C ASP A 111 12.87 4.59 2.03
N GLY A 112 13.26 5.86 2.02
CA GLY A 112 12.44 6.94 2.52
C GLY A 112 12.19 6.89 4.02
N PHE A 113 11.13 7.53 4.46
CA PHE A 113 10.73 7.49 5.86
C PHE A 113 9.24 7.20 6.00
N GLU A 114 8.92 6.50 7.08
CA GLU A 114 7.55 6.14 7.42
C GLU A 114 6.84 7.31 8.10
N MET A 115 5.57 7.48 7.77
CA MET A 115 4.71 8.46 8.40
C MET A 115 3.28 7.95 8.42
N PHE A 116 2.49 8.44 9.37
CA PHE A 116 1.08 8.09 9.46
C PHE A 116 0.24 9.29 9.04
N ILE A 117 -0.66 9.06 8.10
CA ILE A 117 -1.61 10.08 7.67
C ILE A 117 -2.96 9.77 8.31
N ARG A 118 -3.58 10.80 8.83
CA ARG A 118 -4.89 10.72 9.49
C ARG A 118 -5.90 11.54 8.72
N ASP A 119 -7.04 10.94 8.42
CA ASP A 119 -8.20 11.67 7.95
C ASP A 119 -8.79 12.44 9.14
N ARG A 120 -9.12 13.73 8.94
CA ARG A 120 -9.74 14.60 9.95
C ARG A 120 -11.04 14.02 10.51
N ARG A 121 -11.73 13.20 9.74
CA ARG A 121 -13.00 12.57 10.11
C ARG A 121 -12.85 11.34 10.99
N LYS A 122 -11.63 10.77 11.04
CA LYS A 122 -11.32 9.52 11.74
C LYS A 122 -10.18 9.75 12.72
N ILE A 123 -10.55 10.16 13.93
CA ILE A 123 -9.60 10.66 14.92
C ILE A 123 -8.57 9.60 15.36
N ASN A 124 -8.93 8.32 15.35
CA ASN A 124 -8.11 7.25 15.93
C ASN A 124 -7.47 6.29 14.92
N GLU A 125 -7.67 6.51 13.64
CA GLU A 125 -7.10 5.65 12.61
C GLU A 125 -6.05 6.41 11.82
N GLY A 126 -4.85 5.85 11.74
CA GLY A 126 -3.77 6.37 10.91
C GLY A 126 -3.47 5.39 9.79
N LEU A 127 -3.27 5.90 8.59
CA LEU A 127 -2.79 5.11 7.46
C LEU A 127 -1.26 5.14 7.44
N SER A 128 -0.65 3.97 7.49
CA SER A 128 0.80 3.84 7.35
C SER A 128 1.20 4.21 5.93
N CYS A 129 1.98 5.25 5.81
CA CYS A 129 2.48 5.76 4.54
C CYS A 129 4.00 5.87 4.58
N ARG A 130 4.57 6.05 3.41
CA ARG A 130 5.99 6.25 3.25
C ARG A 130 6.21 7.33 2.21
N LEU A 131 7.18 8.19 2.47
CA LEU A 131 7.59 9.23 1.54
C LEU A 131 8.98 8.84 1.01
N ILE A 132 9.07 8.57 -0.28
CA ILE A 132 10.30 8.06 -0.92
C ILE A 132 10.65 8.91 -2.13
N GLU A 133 11.92 8.93 -2.49
CA GLU A 133 12.36 9.53 -3.75
C GLU A 133 12.03 8.62 -4.93
N ASP A 134 11.75 9.20 -6.08
CA ASP A 134 11.40 8.49 -7.30
C ASP A 134 12.44 7.45 -7.73
N VAL A 135 13.73 7.74 -7.53
CA VAL A 135 14.83 6.84 -7.88
C VAL A 135 14.85 5.54 -7.06
N PHE A 136 14.16 5.53 -5.93
CA PHE A 136 14.05 4.32 -5.09
C PHE A 136 12.86 3.44 -5.45
N VAL A 137 12.03 3.85 -6.39
CA VAL A 137 10.99 2.99 -6.94
C VAL A 137 11.65 1.96 -7.83
N ARG A 138 11.59 0.70 -7.42
CA ARG A 138 12.32 -0.41 -8.06
C ARG A 138 11.52 -1.14 -9.13
N GLY A 139 10.21 -1.04 -9.05
CA GLY A 139 9.33 -1.71 -9.99
C GLY A 139 7.88 -1.34 -9.77
N ARG A 140 7.04 -1.86 -10.63
CA ARG A 140 5.59 -1.68 -10.57
C ARG A 140 4.92 -3.03 -10.77
N VAL A 141 3.86 -3.28 -10.04
CA VAL A 141 3.12 -4.54 -10.10
C VAL A 141 1.63 -4.23 -10.20
N SER A 142 0.91 -5.03 -10.99
CA SER A 142 -0.54 -4.86 -11.15
C SER A 142 -1.33 -5.38 -9.97
N ASP A 143 -0.84 -6.44 -9.32
CA ASP A 143 -1.48 -7.08 -8.18
C ASP A 143 -0.46 -7.20 -7.03
N PRO A 144 -0.66 -6.45 -5.94
CA PRO A 144 0.28 -6.45 -4.81
C PRO A 144 0.36 -7.79 -4.09
N SER A 145 -0.65 -8.64 -4.20
CA SER A 145 -0.65 -9.97 -3.57
C SER A 145 0.37 -10.93 -4.17
N LEU A 146 0.91 -10.62 -5.34
CA LEU A 146 1.94 -11.43 -6.00
C LEU A 146 3.31 -11.32 -5.34
N ILE A 147 3.49 -10.36 -4.45
CA ILE A 147 4.80 -10.08 -3.84
C ILE A 147 4.72 -10.23 -2.33
N TYR A 148 5.69 -10.95 -1.78
CA TYR A 148 5.82 -11.19 -0.35
C TYR A 148 6.96 -10.37 0.27
#